data_0fd929701cfc71842a594a59df4f9251
#
_entry.id   0fd929701cfc71842a594a59df4f9251
#
_cell.length_a   1.000
_cell.length_b   1.000
_cell.length_c   1.000
_cell.angle_alpha   90.00
_cell.angle_beta   90.00
_cell.angle_gamma   90.00
#
_symmetry.space_group_name_H-M   'P 1'
#
loop_
_entity.id
_entity.type
_entity.pdbx_description
1 polymer ?
#
loop_
_entity_poly.entity_id
_entity_poly.type
_entity_poly.pdbx_seq_one_letter_code
_entity_poly.pdbx_strand_id
1 'polypeptide(L)'
;MGCNDFSKKLEDFEGWEKTSDGRDAFAKLFKFSDFKQAFSFMTCVALKAEQTNHHPEWENVYNKVNITLTTHDVGGISKLDYDLAIFADACSKNFN
;
A
#
# COMPACT_ATOMS: atom_id res chain seq x y z
N MET A 1 3.37 22.10 7.28
CA MET A 1 3.55 20.94 6.66
C MET A 1 2.41 20.46 5.86
N GLY A 2 2.58 20.36 4.64
CA GLY A 2 1.53 20.01 3.74
C GLY A 2 0.93 18.64 3.93
N CYS A 3 1.12 18.06 5.08
CA CYS A 3 0.70 16.70 5.31
C CYS A 3 -0.79 16.52 5.24
N ASN A 4 -1.54 17.59 5.27
CA ASN A 4 -2.99 17.50 5.21
C ASN A 4 -3.53 17.48 3.79
N ASP A 5 -2.68 17.68 2.82
CA ASP A 5 -3.11 17.70 1.43
C ASP A 5 -2.94 16.31 0.85
N PHE A 6 -3.90 15.45 1.14
CA PHE A 6 -3.81 14.05 0.72
C PHE A 6 -3.91 13.89 -0.78
N SER A 7 -4.65 14.76 -1.46
CA SER A 7 -4.74 14.69 -2.91
C SER A 7 -3.38 14.86 -3.55
N LYS A 8 -2.64 15.84 -3.07
CA LYS A 8 -1.32 16.10 -3.60
C LYS A 8 -0.37 14.94 -3.34
N LYS A 9 -0.44 14.38 -2.11
CA LYS A 9 0.40 13.25 -1.78
C LYS A 9 0.10 12.05 -2.67
N LEU A 10 -1.16 11.81 -2.95
CA LEU A 10 -1.52 10.70 -3.81
C LEU A 10 -0.95 10.86 -5.21
N GLU A 11 -0.90 12.08 -5.71
CA GLU A 11 -0.31 12.34 -7.02
C GLU A 11 1.17 12.03 -7.05
N ASP A 12 1.84 12.19 -5.90
CA ASP A 12 3.27 11.91 -5.80
C ASP A 12 3.56 10.41 -5.67
N PHE A 13 2.53 9.60 -5.43
CA PHE A 13 2.69 8.17 -5.21
C PHE A 13 2.47 7.44 -6.52
N GLU A 14 3.54 7.32 -7.28
CA GLU A 14 3.47 6.69 -8.59
C GLU A 14 2.94 5.27 -8.48
N GLY A 15 1.94 4.95 -9.29
CA GLY A 15 1.37 3.62 -9.33
C GLY A 15 0.20 3.40 -8.40
N TRP A 16 -0.04 4.32 -7.47
CA TRP A 16 -1.20 4.22 -6.58
C TRP A 16 -2.36 4.95 -7.20
N GLU A 17 -3.49 4.26 -7.33
CA GLU A 17 -4.69 4.82 -7.98
C GLU A 17 -5.91 4.55 -7.14
N LYS A 18 -6.87 5.46 -7.23
CA LYS A 18 -8.15 5.28 -6.55
C LYS A 18 -8.82 4.02 -7.07
N THR A 19 -9.44 3.28 -6.17
CA THR A 19 -10.18 2.09 -6.58
C THR A 19 -11.45 2.48 -7.31
N SER A 20 -11.97 1.56 -8.13
CA SER A 20 -13.16 1.83 -8.93
C SER A 20 -14.44 1.28 -8.31
N ASP A 21 -14.36 0.81 -7.08
CA ASP A 21 -15.51 0.16 -6.42
C ASP A 21 -16.35 1.12 -5.61
N GLY A 22 -16.09 2.41 -5.71
CA GLY A 22 -16.88 3.42 -5.01
C GLY A 22 -16.41 3.76 -3.62
N ARG A 23 -15.42 3.04 -3.12
CA ARG A 23 -14.86 3.33 -1.81
C ARG A 23 -13.80 4.42 -1.91
N ASP A 24 -13.55 5.09 -0.79
CA ASP A 24 -12.43 6.03 -0.70
C ASP A 24 -11.19 5.23 -0.32
N ALA A 25 -10.51 4.69 -1.31
CA ALA A 25 -9.37 3.81 -1.14
C ALA A 25 -8.44 3.94 -2.34
N PHE A 26 -7.19 3.55 -2.18
CA PHE A 26 -6.30 3.46 -3.34
C PHE A 26 -5.55 2.14 -3.33
N ALA A 27 -5.07 1.76 -4.51
CA ALA A 27 -4.45 0.46 -4.70
C ALA A 27 -3.27 0.54 -5.64
N LYS A 28 -2.37 -0.42 -5.50
CA LYS A 28 -1.21 -0.54 -6.38
C LYS A 28 -0.87 -2.00 -6.56
N LEU A 29 -0.51 -2.37 -7.79
CA LEU A 29 -0.03 -3.71 -8.11
C LEU A 29 1.50 -3.69 -8.12
N PHE A 30 2.08 -4.55 -7.31
CA PHE A 30 3.53 -4.74 -7.27
C PHE A 30 3.88 -6.04 -7.98
N LYS A 31 4.91 -6.01 -8.83
CA LYS A 31 5.36 -7.21 -9.54
C LYS A 31 6.82 -7.46 -9.20
N PHE A 32 7.14 -8.71 -8.97
CA PHE A 32 8.49 -9.12 -8.58
C PHE A 32 9.00 -10.18 -9.55
N SER A 33 10.23 -10.62 -9.35
CA SER A 33 10.82 -11.59 -10.26
C SER A 33 10.27 -12.99 -10.03
N ASP A 34 9.86 -13.31 -8.79
CA ASP A 34 9.31 -14.62 -8.49
C ASP A 34 8.48 -14.54 -7.22
N PHE A 35 7.92 -15.68 -6.84
CA PHE A 35 7.08 -15.75 -5.63
C PHE A 35 7.87 -15.47 -4.36
N LYS A 36 9.10 -15.91 -4.32
CA LYS A 36 9.94 -15.72 -3.14
C LYS A 36 10.12 -14.24 -2.84
N GLN A 37 10.39 -13.45 -3.87
CA GLN A 37 10.54 -12.02 -3.71
C GLN A 37 9.20 -11.38 -3.31
N ALA A 38 8.13 -11.80 -3.95
CA ALA A 38 6.80 -11.27 -3.63
C ALA A 38 6.44 -11.54 -2.17
N PHE A 39 6.67 -12.76 -1.71
CA PHE A 39 6.29 -13.14 -0.34
C PHE A 39 7.19 -12.46 0.69
N SER A 40 8.47 -12.28 0.35
CA SER A 40 9.38 -11.54 1.23
C SER A 40 8.92 -10.10 1.39
N PHE A 41 8.49 -9.48 0.29
CA PHE A 41 7.93 -8.14 0.34
C PHE A 41 6.69 -8.10 1.23
N MET A 42 5.79 -9.07 1.06
CA MET A 42 4.57 -9.12 1.88
C MET A 42 4.90 -9.25 3.36
N THR A 43 5.91 -10.06 3.68
CA THR A 43 6.32 -10.22 5.07
C THR A 43 6.79 -8.90 5.65
N CYS A 44 7.57 -8.15 4.90
CA CYS A 44 8.07 -6.86 5.33
C CYS A 44 6.93 -5.89 5.60
N VAL A 45 5.97 -5.81 4.68
CA VAL A 45 4.81 -4.94 4.83
C VAL A 45 3.93 -5.41 5.99
N ALA A 46 3.79 -6.72 6.16
CA ALA A 46 2.97 -7.27 7.24
C ALA A 46 3.51 -6.87 8.61
N LEU A 47 4.82 -6.89 8.77
CA LEU A 47 5.43 -6.49 10.03
C LEU A 47 5.16 -5.01 10.34
N LYS A 48 5.24 -4.18 9.31
CA LYS A 48 4.95 -2.76 9.48
C LYS A 48 3.48 -2.54 9.79
N ALA A 49 2.60 -3.26 9.10
CA ALA A 49 1.16 -3.15 9.34
C ALA A 49 0.82 -3.50 10.78
N GLU A 50 1.45 -4.54 11.29
CA GLU A 50 1.22 -4.96 12.67
C GLU A 50 1.74 -3.92 13.65
N GLN A 51 2.88 -3.33 13.35
CA GLN A 51 3.51 -2.32 14.18
C GLN A 51 2.65 -1.07 14.32
N THR A 52 2.00 -0.68 13.23
CA THR A 52 1.16 0.52 13.22
C THR A 52 -0.31 0.21 13.46
N ASN A 53 -0.65 -1.06 13.61
CA ASN A 53 -2.02 -1.53 13.79
C ASN A 53 -2.93 -1.03 12.67
N HIS A 54 -2.41 -1.10 11.45
CA HIS A 54 -3.17 -0.69 10.27
C HIS A 54 -2.84 -1.66 9.15
N HIS A 55 -3.81 -2.48 8.77
CA HIS A 55 -3.59 -3.62 7.90
C HIS A 55 -4.15 -3.39 6.51
N PRO A 56 -3.41 -3.76 5.47
CA PRO A 56 -3.90 -3.58 4.10
C PRO A 56 -4.88 -4.67 3.72
N GLU A 57 -5.70 -4.37 2.71
CA GLU A 57 -6.42 -5.42 1.99
C GLU A 57 -5.50 -5.81 0.83
N TRP A 58 -5.15 -7.06 0.73
CA TRP A 58 -4.21 -7.43 -0.32
C TRP A 58 -4.43 -8.84 -0.80
N GLU A 59 -3.91 -9.12 -1.99
CA GLU A 59 -3.91 -10.47 -2.53
C GLU A 59 -2.60 -10.69 -3.28
N ASN A 60 -2.21 -11.95 -3.32
CA ASN A 60 -0.98 -12.36 -3.96
C ASN A 60 -1.26 -13.50 -4.91
N VAL A 61 -0.78 -13.34 -6.14
CA VAL A 61 -0.80 -14.43 -7.13
C VAL A 61 0.61 -14.52 -7.68
N TYR A 62 1.32 -15.57 -7.31
CA TYR A 62 2.70 -15.84 -7.73
C TYR A 62 3.60 -14.63 -7.47
N ASN A 63 4.00 -13.90 -8.51
CA ASN A 63 4.94 -12.78 -8.37
C ASN A 63 4.24 -11.42 -8.26
N LYS A 64 2.93 -11.42 -8.10
CA LYS A 64 2.16 -10.19 -8.07
C LYS A 64 1.52 -10.01 -6.71
N VAL A 65 1.59 -8.79 -6.19
CA VAL A 65 0.95 -8.43 -4.92
C VAL A 65 0.15 -7.16 -5.17
N ASN A 66 -1.16 -7.26 -4.97
CA ASN A 66 -2.03 -6.10 -5.12
C ASN A 66 -2.43 -5.62 -3.73
N ILE A 67 -2.11 -4.37 -3.40
CA ILE A 67 -2.38 -3.80 -2.09
C ILE A 67 -3.43 -2.71 -2.23
N THR A 68 -4.47 -2.77 -1.41
CA THR A 68 -5.50 -1.74 -1.34
C THR A 68 -5.48 -1.15 0.07
N LEU A 69 -5.48 0.16 0.16
CA LEU A 69 -5.38 0.86 1.44
C LEU A 69 -6.58 1.77 1.67
N THR A 70 -7.15 1.65 2.85
CA THR A 70 -8.22 2.51 3.31
C THR A 70 -8.29 2.37 4.83
N THR A 71 -8.90 3.33 5.50
CA THR A 71 -9.02 3.29 6.96
C THR A 71 -10.49 3.24 7.34
N HIS A 72 -10.93 2.10 7.83
CA HIS A 72 -12.35 1.87 8.17
C HIS A 72 -12.85 2.85 9.21
N ASP A 73 -12.04 3.17 10.21
CA ASP A 73 -12.46 4.02 11.31
C ASP A 73 -12.87 5.41 10.86
N VAL A 74 -12.28 5.90 9.77
CA VAL A 74 -12.64 7.23 9.27
C VAL A 74 -13.45 7.15 7.97
N GLY A 75 -13.73 5.94 7.52
CA GLY A 75 -14.53 5.75 6.31
C GLY A 75 -13.80 6.11 5.04
N GLY A 76 -12.48 6.12 5.04
CA GLY A 76 -11.75 6.47 3.85
C GLY A 76 -10.24 6.56 4.08
N ILE A 77 -9.56 7.25 3.19
CA ILE A 77 -8.11 7.36 3.22
C ILE A 77 -7.67 8.28 4.35
N SER A 78 -6.64 7.87 5.08
CA SER A 78 -6.07 8.67 6.16
C SER A 78 -4.55 8.67 6.06
N LYS A 79 -3.91 9.37 6.99
CA LYS A 79 -2.45 9.40 7.05
C LYS A 79 -1.85 8.00 7.20
N LEU A 80 -2.55 7.11 7.88
CA LEU A 80 -2.08 5.74 8.05
C LEU A 80 -1.88 5.04 6.71
N ASP A 81 -2.77 5.32 5.76
CA ASP A 81 -2.68 4.72 4.43
C ASP A 81 -1.49 5.26 3.66
N TYR A 82 -1.26 6.57 3.74
CA TYR A 82 -0.12 7.16 3.06
C TYR A 82 1.19 6.67 3.65
N ASP A 83 1.26 6.56 4.97
CA ASP A 83 2.48 6.07 5.61
C ASP A 83 2.77 4.63 5.18
N LEU A 84 1.75 3.79 5.11
CA LEU A 84 1.95 2.41 4.70
C LEU A 84 2.31 2.32 3.22
N ALA A 85 1.73 3.18 2.38
CA ALA A 85 2.07 3.23 0.96
C ALA A 85 3.53 3.61 0.76
N ILE A 86 3.99 4.61 1.49
CA ILE A 86 5.40 5.03 1.42
C ILE A 86 6.31 3.88 1.82
N PHE A 87 5.96 3.20 2.89
CA PHE A 87 6.77 2.08 3.36
C PHE A 87 6.79 0.95 2.34
N ALA A 88 5.62 0.64 1.76
CA ALA A 88 5.54 -0.44 0.77
C ALA A 88 6.37 -0.11 -0.45
N ASP A 89 6.32 1.14 -0.93
CA ASP A 89 7.11 1.54 -2.09
C ASP A 89 8.61 1.41 -1.80
N ALA A 90 9.04 1.86 -0.63
CA ALA A 90 10.44 1.77 -0.26
C ALA A 90 10.87 0.31 -0.12
N CYS A 91 10.03 -0.49 0.51
CA CYS A 91 10.33 -1.90 0.75
C CYS A 91 10.44 -2.69 -0.55
N SER A 92 9.56 -2.38 -1.51
CA SER A 92 9.52 -3.12 -2.76
C SER A 92 10.84 -3.03 -3.52
N LYS A 93 11.57 -1.95 -3.33
CA LYS A 93 12.84 -1.76 -4.02
C LYS A 93 13.92 -2.73 -3.55
N ASN A 94 13.74 -3.33 -2.40
CA ASN A 94 14.70 -4.28 -1.84
C ASN A 94 14.50 -5.69 -2.37
N PHE A 95 13.40 -5.95 -3.05
CA PHE A 95 13.04 -7.31 -3.48
C PHE A 95 12.91 -7.45 -4.99
N ASN A 96 13.39 -6.50 -5.73
CA ASN A 96 13.41 -6.58 -7.20
C ASN A 96 14.84 -6.75 -7.75
#